data_6d66cdb430cc5a7ba7451f8fff29ab5f
#
_entry.id   6d66cdb430cc5a7ba7451f8fff29ab5f
#
_cell.length_a   1.000
_cell.length_b   1.000
_cell.length_c   1.000
_cell.angle_alpha   90.00
_cell.angle_beta   90.00
_cell.angle_gamma   90.00
#
_symmetry.space_group_name_H-M   'P 1'
#
loop_
_entity.id
_entity.type
_entity.pdbx_description
1 polymer ?
#
loop_
_entity_poly.entity_id
_entity_poly.type
_entity_poly.pdbx_seq_one_letter_code
_entity_poly.pdbx_strand_id
1 'polypeptide(L)'
;MANVLSKTFLLSFLLICLVLSPPQTRAVITCDTVFSDLKLCLSYVLVGGNVPTECCNGLKSLITNVITTEDRQMACSCVKNLATAATDEQVDRAASLPGKCGVNVPFKISRDVDCTKVK
;
A
#
# COMPACT_ATOMS: atom_id res chain seq x y z
N MET A 1 2.09 48.79 22.31
CA MET A 1 0.71 48.28 22.21
C MET A 1 0.45 47.49 20.91
N ALA A 2 0.97 47.94 19.79
CA ALA A 2 0.81 47.18 18.52
C ALA A 2 1.42 45.76 18.55
N ASN A 3 2.47 45.56 19.35
CA ASN A 3 3.15 44.25 19.45
C ASN A 3 2.36 43.19 20.22
N VAL A 4 1.50 43.59 21.17
CA VAL A 4 0.69 42.65 21.96
C VAL A 4 -0.50 42.16 21.14
N LEU A 5 -1.14 43.00 20.38
CA LEU A 5 -2.25 42.66 19.47
C LEU A 5 -1.76 41.75 18.34
N SER A 6 -0.57 42.02 17.79
CA SER A 6 0.06 41.17 16.74
C SER A 6 0.40 39.80 17.27
N LYS A 7 0.95 39.67 18.48
CA LYS A 7 1.28 38.38 19.11
C LYS A 7 0.03 37.57 19.44
N THR A 8 -1.01 38.21 19.94
CA THR A 8 -2.28 37.55 20.25
C THR A 8 -2.95 37.06 18.97
N PHE A 9 -2.88 37.82 17.90
CA PHE A 9 -3.43 37.47 16.60
C PHE A 9 -2.68 36.28 15.97
N LEU A 10 -1.35 36.29 16.06
CA LEU A 10 -0.51 35.17 15.57
C LEU A 10 -0.75 33.89 16.36
N LEU A 11 -0.87 33.97 17.69
CA LEU A 11 -1.17 32.82 18.55
C LEU A 11 -2.55 32.24 18.24
N SER A 12 -3.55 33.08 18.03
CA SER A 12 -4.91 32.68 17.65
C SER A 12 -4.92 31.99 16.29
N PHE A 13 -4.18 32.51 15.32
CA PHE A 13 -4.05 31.94 14.00
C PHE A 13 -3.36 30.59 14.04
N LEU A 14 -2.29 30.43 14.82
CA LEU A 14 -1.59 29.16 15.01
C LEU A 14 -2.49 28.10 15.66
N LEU A 15 -3.29 28.48 16.65
CA LEU A 15 -4.25 27.58 17.29
C LEU A 15 -5.33 27.11 16.32
N ILE A 16 -5.85 28.00 15.48
CA ILE A 16 -6.83 27.65 14.45
C ILE A 16 -6.25 26.68 13.42
N CYS A 17 -5.00 26.88 12.99
CA CYS A 17 -4.31 25.96 12.08
C CYS A 17 -4.12 24.58 12.68
N LEU A 18 -3.85 24.46 13.96
CA LEU A 18 -3.72 23.19 14.68
C LEU A 18 -5.04 22.44 14.78
N VAL A 19 -6.15 23.17 14.99
CA VAL A 19 -7.49 22.59 15.10
C VAL A 19 -8.03 22.16 13.73
N LEU A 20 -7.68 22.88 12.66
CA LEU A 20 -8.11 22.58 11.29
C LEU A 20 -7.22 21.57 10.58
N SER A 21 -6.09 21.19 11.16
CA SER A 21 -5.24 20.13 10.61
C SER A 21 -6.01 18.81 10.61
N PRO A 22 -6.14 18.09 9.47
CA PRO A 22 -6.79 16.81 9.47
C PRO A 22 -6.05 15.85 10.40
N PRO A 23 -6.76 15.01 11.17
CA PRO A 23 -6.10 14.06 12.04
C PRO A 23 -5.27 13.08 11.19
N GLN A 24 -3.95 13.19 11.28
CA GLN A 24 -3.01 12.27 10.62
C GLN A 24 -2.88 10.96 11.41
N THR A 25 -3.98 10.45 11.94
CA THR A 25 -3.96 9.28 12.83
C THR A 25 -4.00 7.97 12.09
N ARG A 26 -4.14 7.97 10.76
CA ARG A 26 -4.12 6.74 9.96
C ARG A 26 -3.22 6.91 8.74
N ALA A 27 -2.18 6.09 8.66
CA ALA A 27 -1.53 5.81 7.41
C ALA A 27 -2.52 5.02 6.55
N VAL A 28 -3.23 5.69 5.65
CA VAL A 28 -4.05 5.01 4.63
C VAL A 28 -3.09 4.40 3.63
N ILE A 29 -3.21 3.09 3.41
CA ILE A 29 -2.47 2.41 2.36
C ILE A 29 -2.94 2.96 1.01
N THR A 30 -1.97 3.38 0.19
CA THR A 30 -2.18 3.82 -1.19
C THR A 30 -1.52 2.85 -2.15
N CYS A 31 -1.89 2.90 -3.42
CA CYS A 31 -1.23 2.10 -4.45
C CYS A 31 0.27 2.42 -4.55
N ASP A 32 0.68 3.65 -4.27
CA ASP A 32 2.11 4.02 -4.24
C ASP A 32 2.86 3.24 -3.16
N THR A 33 2.28 3.07 -1.99
CA THR A 33 2.86 2.25 -0.91
C THR A 33 2.94 0.78 -1.33
N VAL A 34 1.88 0.25 -1.91
CA VAL A 34 1.86 -1.13 -2.43
C VAL A 34 2.95 -1.34 -3.46
N PHE A 35 3.08 -0.44 -4.42
CA PHE A 35 4.10 -0.53 -5.47
C PHE A 35 5.50 -0.37 -4.92
N SER A 36 5.69 0.52 -3.96
CA SER A 36 6.99 0.70 -3.30
C SER A 36 7.46 -0.57 -2.60
N ASP A 37 6.56 -1.28 -1.93
CA ASP A 37 6.89 -2.53 -1.26
C ASP A 37 7.14 -3.67 -2.24
N LEU A 38 6.47 -3.68 -3.39
CA LEU A 38 6.54 -4.77 -4.36
C LEU A 38 7.50 -4.51 -5.53
N LYS A 39 8.10 -3.32 -5.63
CA LYS A 39 8.97 -2.97 -6.78
C LYS A 39 10.14 -3.92 -6.97
N LEU A 40 10.68 -4.49 -5.89
CA LEU A 40 11.79 -5.45 -5.97
C LEU A 40 11.36 -6.84 -6.43
N CYS A 41 10.06 -7.07 -6.59
CA CYS A 41 9.50 -8.27 -7.19
C CYS A 41 9.38 -8.19 -8.71
N LEU A 42 9.52 -7.01 -9.30
CA LEU A 42 9.27 -6.80 -10.73
C LEU A 42 10.19 -7.64 -11.62
N SER A 43 11.46 -7.76 -11.28
CA SER A 43 12.40 -8.58 -12.07
C SER A 43 11.92 -10.01 -12.20
N TYR A 44 11.45 -10.60 -11.10
CA TYR A 44 10.91 -11.96 -11.11
C TYR A 44 9.59 -12.04 -11.90
N VAL A 45 8.69 -11.11 -11.69
CA VAL A 45 7.38 -11.10 -12.40
C VAL A 45 7.57 -10.95 -13.90
N LEU A 46 8.49 -10.08 -14.33
CA LEU A 46 8.70 -9.77 -15.75
C LEU A 46 9.50 -10.85 -16.47
N VAL A 47 10.53 -11.39 -15.86
CA VAL A 47 11.50 -12.29 -16.54
C VAL A 47 11.60 -13.68 -15.92
N GLY A 48 11.09 -13.88 -14.72
CA GLY A 48 11.24 -15.16 -14.01
C GLY A 48 12.59 -15.27 -13.29
N GLY A 49 12.99 -16.49 -12.96
CA GLY A 49 14.22 -16.78 -12.23
C GLY A 49 13.99 -16.91 -10.74
N ASN A 50 14.99 -16.51 -9.94
CA ASN A 50 14.91 -16.57 -8.49
C ASN A 50 14.17 -15.36 -7.92
N VAL A 51 13.40 -15.58 -6.86
CA VAL A 51 12.76 -14.49 -6.14
C VAL A 51 13.80 -13.83 -5.23
N PRO A 52 14.08 -12.51 -5.40
CA PRO A 52 15.01 -11.83 -4.50
C PRO A 52 14.52 -11.83 -3.06
N THR A 53 15.43 -11.89 -2.10
CA THR A 53 15.10 -11.80 -0.68
C THR A 53 14.37 -10.49 -0.36
N GLU A 54 14.78 -9.39 -0.99
CA GLU A 54 14.16 -8.07 -0.84
C GLU A 54 12.71 -8.05 -1.31
N CYS A 55 12.38 -8.84 -2.34
CA CYS A 55 10.99 -9.02 -2.78
C CYS A 55 10.14 -9.63 -1.66
N CYS A 56 10.62 -10.71 -1.06
CA CYS A 56 9.91 -11.36 0.05
C CYS A 56 9.81 -10.43 1.27
N ASN A 57 10.84 -9.65 1.56
CA ASN A 57 10.81 -8.66 2.65
C ASN A 57 9.76 -7.57 2.38
N GLY A 58 9.68 -7.07 1.16
CA GLY A 58 8.67 -6.10 0.75
C GLY A 58 7.26 -6.66 0.87
N LEU A 59 7.05 -7.89 0.44
CA LEU A 59 5.75 -8.56 0.55
C LEU A 59 5.34 -8.75 2.02
N LYS A 60 6.26 -9.16 2.87
CA LYS A 60 6.01 -9.30 4.32
C LYS A 60 5.69 -7.95 4.95
N SER A 61 6.40 -6.91 4.59
CA SER A 61 6.13 -5.54 5.06
C SER A 61 4.72 -5.08 4.67
N LEU A 62 4.33 -5.31 3.43
CA LEU A 62 3.01 -4.97 2.95
C LEU A 62 1.91 -5.69 3.74
N ILE A 63 2.04 -7.00 3.91
CA ILE A 63 1.08 -7.82 4.66
C ILE A 63 0.95 -7.33 6.12
N THR A 64 2.06 -6.94 6.73
CA THR A 64 2.08 -6.40 8.10
C THR A 64 1.34 -5.07 8.21
N ASN A 65 1.37 -4.26 7.15
CA ASN A 65 0.78 -2.92 7.12
C ASN A 65 -0.69 -2.90 6.72
N VAL A 66 -1.21 -3.94 6.05
CA VAL A 66 -2.63 -4.04 5.66
C VAL A 66 -3.46 -4.61 6.82
N ILE A 67 -3.76 -3.77 7.79
CA ILE A 67 -4.38 -4.18 9.05
C ILE A 67 -5.90 -4.23 8.95
N THR A 68 -6.51 -3.26 8.25
CA THR A 68 -7.98 -3.14 8.16
C THR A 68 -8.51 -3.83 6.91
N THR A 69 -9.80 -4.14 6.90
CA THR A 69 -10.50 -4.64 5.70
C THR A 69 -10.36 -3.65 4.54
N GLU A 70 -10.47 -2.36 4.81
CA GLU A 70 -10.32 -1.32 3.78
C GLU A 70 -8.91 -1.35 3.17
N ASP A 71 -7.88 -1.48 3.99
CA ASP A 71 -6.49 -1.57 3.52
C ASP A 71 -6.27 -2.82 2.66
N ARG A 72 -6.83 -3.95 3.07
CA ARG A 72 -6.73 -5.21 2.32
C ARG A 72 -7.46 -5.11 0.98
N GLN A 73 -8.64 -4.51 0.95
CA GLN A 73 -9.39 -4.26 -0.28
C GLN A 73 -8.66 -3.29 -1.20
N MET A 74 -8.04 -2.26 -0.65
CA MET A 74 -7.24 -1.31 -1.42
C MET A 74 -6.02 -1.99 -2.04
N ALA A 75 -5.27 -2.77 -1.26
CA ALA A 75 -4.13 -3.53 -1.77
C ALA A 75 -4.56 -4.51 -2.86
N CYS A 76 -5.67 -5.22 -2.65
CA CYS A 76 -6.25 -6.10 -3.66
C CYS A 76 -6.55 -5.35 -4.96
N SER A 77 -7.19 -4.20 -4.89
CA SER A 77 -7.54 -3.39 -6.07
C SER A 77 -6.29 -2.90 -6.81
N CYS A 78 -5.25 -2.49 -6.09
CA CYS A 78 -3.98 -2.07 -6.69
C CYS A 78 -3.32 -3.22 -7.46
N VAL A 79 -3.26 -4.40 -6.87
CA VAL A 79 -2.67 -5.60 -7.50
C VAL A 79 -3.53 -6.06 -8.68
N LYS A 80 -4.85 -6.05 -8.54
CA LYS A 80 -5.77 -6.41 -9.63
C LYS A 80 -5.60 -5.51 -10.85
N ASN A 81 -5.45 -4.20 -10.63
CA ASN A 81 -5.23 -3.24 -11.71
C ASN A 81 -3.92 -3.53 -12.48
N LEU A 82 -2.86 -3.91 -11.77
CA LEU A 82 -1.63 -4.35 -12.41
C LEU A 82 -1.83 -5.63 -13.20
N ALA A 83 -2.57 -6.58 -12.67
CA ALA A 83 -2.84 -7.85 -13.33
C ALA A 83 -3.60 -7.68 -14.64
N THR A 84 -4.46 -6.67 -14.76
CA THR A 84 -5.18 -6.41 -16.02
C THR A 84 -4.27 -5.95 -17.14
N ALA A 85 -3.14 -5.32 -16.81
CA ALA A 85 -2.16 -4.85 -17.78
C ALA A 85 -1.04 -5.86 -18.06
N ALA A 86 -0.97 -6.94 -17.30
CA ALA A 86 0.09 -7.94 -17.35
C ALA A 86 -0.28 -9.11 -18.28
N THR A 87 0.74 -9.84 -18.74
CA THR A 87 0.54 -11.11 -19.47
C THR A 87 0.11 -12.21 -18.50
N ASP A 88 -0.46 -13.30 -19.03
CA ASP A 88 -0.85 -14.45 -18.22
C ASP A 88 0.34 -15.02 -17.44
N GLU A 89 1.48 -15.11 -18.09
CA GLU A 89 2.71 -15.61 -17.48
C GLU A 89 3.18 -14.73 -16.32
N GLN A 90 3.08 -13.39 -16.47
CA GLN A 90 3.42 -12.44 -15.41
C GLN A 90 2.44 -12.55 -14.23
N VAL A 91 1.16 -12.73 -14.50
CA VAL A 91 0.15 -12.94 -13.45
C VAL A 91 0.43 -14.23 -12.69
N ASP A 92 0.77 -15.31 -13.40
CA ASP A 92 1.10 -16.60 -12.78
C ASP A 92 2.33 -16.49 -11.87
N ARG A 93 3.36 -15.77 -12.31
CA ARG A 93 4.54 -15.53 -11.48
C ARG A 93 4.20 -14.72 -10.24
N ALA A 94 3.43 -13.65 -10.40
CA ALA A 94 2.98 -12.84 -9.26
C ALA A 94 2.17 -13.67 -8.27
N ALA A 95 1.28 -14.53 -8.76
CA ALA A 95 0.45 -15.41 -7.94
C ALA A 95 1.29 -16.46 -7.18
N SER A 96 2.47 -16.80 -7.67
CA SER A 96 3.38 -17.75 -7.01
C SER A 96 4.18 -17.13 -5.86
N LEU A 97 4.27 -15.81 -5.79
CA LEU A 97 5.12 -15.11 -4.82
C LEU A 97 4.77 -15.40 -3.36
N PRO A 98 3.48 -15.37 -2.94
CA PRO A 98 3.16 -15.65 -1.55
C PRO A 98 3.67 -17.03 -1.09
N GLY A 99 3.46 -18.05 -1.89
CA GLY A 99 3.95 -19.41 -1.58
C GLY A 99 5.47 -19.47 -1.51
N LYS A 100 6.15 -18.82 -2.45
CA LYS A 100 7.63 -18.79 -2.49
C LYS A 100 8.23 -17.98 -1.34
N CYS A 101 7.54 -16.96 -0.87
CA CYS A 101 7.97 -16.14 0.27
C CYS A 101 7.47 -16.66 1.62
N GLY A 102 6.64 -17.71 1.63
CA GLY A 102 6.09 -18.27 2.87
C GLY A 102 5.15 -17.31 3.60
N VAL A 103 4.37 -16.53 2.88
CA VAL A 103 3.41 -15.58 3.44
C VAL A 103 2.00 -15.90 2.98
N ASN A 104 1.02 -15.55 3.83
CA ASN A 104 -0.40 -15.64 3.50
C ASN A 104 -0.90 -14.27 3.05
N VAL A 105 -1.33 -14.18 1.80
CA VAL A 105 -1.97 -12.98 1.27
C VAL A 105 -3.48 -13.15 1.42
N PRO A 106 -4.22 -12.14 1.92
CA PRO A 106 -5.65 -12.27 2.22
C PRO A 106 -6.56 -12.30 0.97
N PHE A 107 -6.00 -12.36 -0.22
CA PHE A 107 -6.74 -12.44 -1.48
C PHE A 107 -5.92 -13.18 -2.53
N LYS A 108 -6.61 -13.72 -3.54
CA LYS A 108 -5.96 -14.37 -4.67
C LYS A 108 -5.43 -13.31 -5.64
N ILE A 109 -4.18 -13.46 -6.08
CA ILE A 109 -3.58 -12.59 -7.10
C ILE A 109 -4.05 -13.10 -8.47
N SER A 110 -5.06 -12.44 -9.04
CA SER A 110 -5.65 -12.80 -10.33
C SER A 110 -6.39 -11.59 -10.91
N ARG A 111 -6.71 -11.68 -12.21
CA ARG A 111 -7.56 -10.67 -12.85
C ARG A 111 -9.01 -10.74 -12.40
N ASP A 112 -9.46 -11.90 -11.92
CA ASP A 112 -10.86 -12.19 -11.62
C ASP A 112 -11.20 -12.03 -10.14
N VAL A 113 -10.23 -11.69 -9.30
CA VAL A 113 -10.47 -11.56 -7.86
C VAL A 113 -11.52 -10.47 -7.58
N ASP A 114 -12.48 -10.81 -6.73
CA ASP A 114 -13.47 -9.83 -6.24
C ASP A 114 -12.94 -9.20 -4.95
N CYS A 115 -12.38 -8.01 -5.08
CA CYS A 115 -11.77 -7.31 -3.95
C CYS A 115 -12.80 -6.87 -2.90
N THR A 116 -14.08 -6.77 -3.26
CA THR A 116 -15.15 -6.43 -2.30
C THR A 116 -15.41 -7.54 -1.30
N LYS A 117 -15.02 -8.78 -1.63
CA LYS A 117 -15.17 -9.95 -0.75
C LYS A 117 -13.98 -10.17 0.18
N VAL A 118 -12.92 -9.41 0.03
CA VAL A 118 -11.75 -9.46 0.90
C VAL A 118 -12.13 -8.88 2.27
N LYS A 119 -11.84 -9.65 3.34
CA LYS A 119 -12.19 -9.27 4.71
C LYS A 119 -10.97 -8.85 5.52
#